data_d9146fe9be70aaad81344188741e6d21
#
_entry.id   d9146fe9be70aaad81344188741e6d21
#
_cell.length_a   1.000
_cell.length_b   1.000
_cell.length_c   1.000
_cell.angle_alpha   90.00
_cell.angle_beta   90.00
_cell.angle_gamma   90.00
#
_symmetry.space_group_name_H-M   'P 1'
#
loop_
_entity.id
_entity.type
_entity.pdbx_description
1 polymer ?
#
loop_
_entity_poly.entity_id
_entity_poly.type
_entity_poly.pdbx_seq_one_letter_code
_entity_poly.pdbx_strand_id
1 'polypeptide(L)'
;MSLKDKIPNKIPNLSKLGLNKIKVYAFVGPSGTGKSYRAQMVASEKNVNYIIDDGLLIKDNEVIAGESAKKAPTKIETVKHALFYTDEEKQEIIKSFKKYKPESILILGTSDGMVQKIAANLGLPEICDTTYISDVATQEEMETARRIRVTEGKHVIPVPTFEIKKDFSGYLLDPLQIFKTKGRGKDPYISEKSIIRPTFSYMGKFTISDTVFRQIIEYLASKTIEIHKVQKIRVDNFGEGVKLYMEVTVVYGFNVVDGINEFKAKAKKEIEKLTAMNVEEFEVVAKLSLIHISE
;
A
#
# COMPACT_ATOMS: atom_id res chain seq x y z
N MET A 1 -6.64 9.32 46.55
CA MET A 1 -7.58 9.36 45.40
C MET A 1 -6.99 8.54 44.27
N SER A 2 -7.58 7.39 44.00
CA SER A 2 -7.01 6.36 43.13
C SER A 2 -7.22 6.70 41.65
N LEU A 3 -6.17 6.54 40.84
CA LEU A 3 -6.13 6.74 39.38
C LEU A 3 -6.85 5.63 38.59
N LYS A 4 -7.80 4.92 39.18
CA LYS A 4 -8.49 3.77 38.59
C LYS A 4 -9.81 4.04 37.88
N ASP A 5 -10.29 5.28 37.87
CA ASP A 5 -11.63 5.57 37.37
C ASP A 5 -11.66 6.54 36.21
N LYS A 6 -11.08 6.17 35.06
CA LYS A 6 -11.48 6.73 33.73
C LYS A 6 -11.04 5.84 32.62
N ILE A 7 -11.64 4.65 32.51
CA ILE A 7 -11.72 3.92 31.25
C ILE A 7 -13.10 4.22 30.68
N PRO A 8 -13.26 5.02 29.63
CA PRO A 8 -14.53 5.14 28.93
C PRO A 8 -14.72 3.90 28.08
N ASN A 9 -15.35 2.90 28.67
CA ASN A 9 -15.62 1.62 28.03
C ASN A 9 -17.01 1.67 27.40
N LYS A 10 -17.07 1.82 26.08
CA LYS A 10 -18.13 1.24 25.25
C LYS A 10 -17.58 0.86 23.91
N ILE A 11 -16.68 -0.13 23.89
CA ILE A 11 -16.50 -0.95 22.67
C ILE A 11 -17.87 -1.58 22.42
N PRO A 12 -18.50 -1.35 21.24
CA PRO A 12 -19.77 -2.00 20.91
C PRO A 12 -19.57 -3.50 21.09
N ASN A 13 -20.56 -4.17 21.71
CA ASN A 13 -20.49 -5.58 22.04
C ASN A 13 -20.19 -6.39 20.76
N LEU A 14 -18.93 -6.74 20.54
CA LEU A 14 -18.34 -7.31 19.32
C LEU A 14 -18.89 -8.69 19.00
N SER A 15 -19.44 -9.38 20.01
CA SER A 15 -20.18 -10.63 19.81
C SER A 15 -21.41 -10.46 18.91
N LYS A 16 -22.03 -9.25 18.90
CA LYS A 16 -23.15 -8.92 18.00
C LYS A 16 -22.70 -8.64 16.56
N LEU A 17 -21.40 -8.49 16.31
CA LEU A 17 -20.85 -8.15 15.00
C LEU A 17 -20.32 -9.38 14.24
N GLY A 18 -20.37 -10.58 14.84
CA GLY A 18 -19.83 -11.81 14.24
C GLY A 18 -18.29 -11.84 14.16
N LEU A 19 -17.60 -10.87 14.76
CA LEU A 19 -16.12 -10.77 14.72
C LEU A 19 -15.43 -11.87 15.53
N ASN A 20 -16.13 -12.53 16.43
CA ASN A 20 -15.66 -13.66 17.23
C ASN A 20 -15.36 -14.92 16.40
N LYS A 21 -15.72 -14.95 15.12
CA LYS A 21 -15.39 -16.06 14.20
C LYS A 21 -14.12 -15.82 13.37
N ILE A 22 -13.57 -14.61 13.44
CA ILE A 22 -12.36 -14.26 12.68
C ILE A 22 -11.17 -15.03 13.26
N LYS A 23 -10.41 -15.69 12.41
CA LYS A 23 -9.13 -16.30 12.79
C LYS A 23 -8.05 -15.22 12.77
N VAL A 24 -7.39 -15.02 13.90
CA VAL A 24 -6.35 -14.00 14.05
C VAL A 24 -4.99 -14.69 14.07
N TYR A 25 -4.15 -14.33 13.11
CA TYR A 25 -2.75 -14.76 13.03
C TYR A 25 -1.84 -13.59 13.37
N ALA A 26 -0.67 -13.89 13.91
CA ALA A 26 0.35 -12.88 14.18
C ALA A 26 1.63 -13.16 13.39
N PHE A 27 2.29 -12.07 12.96
CA PHE A 27 3.63 -12.12 12.42
C PHE A 27 4.54 -11.18 13.20
N VAL A 28 5.45 -11.77 13.99
CA VAL A 28 6.19 -11.06 15.03
C VAL A 28 7.69 -11.06 14.74
N GLY A 29 8.34 -9.95 15.07
CA GLY A 29 9.80 -9.82 15.01
C GLY A 29 10.27 -8.40 15.27
N PRO A 30 11.54 -8.18 15.59
CA PRO A 30 12.08 -6.86 15.87
C PRO A 30 11.87 -5.85 14.73
N SER A 31 11.92 -4.56 15.05
CA SER A 31 11.78 -3.50 14.05
C SER A 31 12.93 -3.56 13.03
N GLY A 32 12.60 -3.37 11.76
CA GLY A 32 13.59 -3.32 10.68
C GLY A 32 14.09 -4.69 10.17
N THR A 33 13.52 -5.80 10.59
CA THR A 33 13.94 -7.15 10.18
C THR A 33 13.29 -7.66 8.90
N GLY A 34 12.47 -6.85 8.22
CA GLY A 34 11.84 -7.23 6.96
C GLY A 34 10.46 -7.88 7.09
N LYS A 35 9.76 -7.75 8.25
CA LYS A 35 8.39 -8.27 8.41
C LYS A 35 7.43 -7.81 7.33
N SER A 36 7.28 -6.48 7.16
CA SER A 36 6.36 -5.92 6.16
C SER A 36 6.71 -6.36 4.75
N TYR A 37 7.99 -6.64 4.48
CA TYR A 37 8.45 -7.20 3.23
C TYR A 37 7.96 -8.64 3.00
N ARG A 38 7.90 -9.47 4.05
CA ARG A 38 7.47 -10.87 3.98
C ARG A 38 6.01 -11.08 4.34
N ALA A 39 5.30 -10.03 4.74
CA ALA A 39 3.92 -10.12 5.23
C ALA A 39 2.98 -10.80 4.23
N GLN A 40 3.11 -10.50 2.94
CA GLN A 40 2.27 -11.10 1.90
C GLN A 40 2.54 -12.60 1.72
N MET A 41 3.80 -13.01 1.81
CA MET A 41 4.18 -14.43 1.76
C MET A 41 3.53 -15.19 2.92
N VAL A 42 3.71 -14.70 4.15
CA VAL A 42 3.13 -15.32 5.35
C VAL A 42 1.60 -15.32 5.29
N ALA A 43 0.99 -14.24 4.81
CA ALA A 43 -0.46 -14.17 4.62
C ALA A 43 -0.96 -15.21 3.60
N SER A 44 -0.24 -15.35 2.47
CA SER A 44 -0.56 -16.35 1.43
C SER A 44 -0.45 -17.78 1.94
N GLU A 45 0.61 -18.11 2.67
CA GLU A 45 0.80 -19.44 3.28
C GLU A 45 -0.32 -19.83 4.24
N LYS A 46 -0.89 -18.84 4.94
CA LYS A 46 -1.99 -19.04 5.89
C LYS A 46 -3.38 -18.80 5.26
N ASN A 47 -3.46 -18.55 3.95
CA ASN A 47 -4.69 -18.19 3.23
C ASN A 47 -5.42 -17.01 3.87
N VAL A 48 -4.68 -15.96 4.21
CA VAL A 48 -5.18 -14.73 4.81
C VAL A 48 -5.08 -13.58 3.80
N ASN A 49 -6.19 -12.91 3.54
CA ASN A 49 -6.26 -11.79 2.59
C ASN A 49 -6.22 -10.41 3.26
N TYR A 50 -6.26 -10.37 4.59
CA TYR A 50 -6.27 -9.13 5.36
C TYR A 50 -5.04 -9.03 6.23
N ILE A 51 -4.34 -7.91 6.14
CA ILE A 51 -3.12 -7.63 6.92
C ILE A 51 -3.32 -6.34 7.69
N ILE A 52 -2.92 -6.35 8.96
CA ILE A 52 -2.78 -5.15 9.78
C ILE A 52 -1.30 -4.88 9.99
N ASP A 53 -0.82 -3.73 9.53
CA ASP A 53 0.56 -3.30 9.67
C ASP A 53 0.65 -1.78 9.88
N ASP A 54 1.34 -1.35 10.93
CA ASP A 54 1.63 0.06 11.23
C ASP A 54 0.40 1.02 11.12
N GLY A 55 -0.76 0.62 11.66
CA GLY A 55 -1.98 1.42 11.65
C GLY A 55 -2.85 1.27 10.38
N LEU A 56 -2.42 0.47 9.43
CA LEU A 56 -3.13 0.23 8.17
C LEU A 56 -3.86 -1.11 8.19
N LEU A 57 -5.06 -1.14 7.62
CA LEU A 57 -5.75 -2.36 7.22
C LEU A 57 -5.64 -2.52 5.71
N ILE A 58 -5.01 -3.62 5.30
CA ILE A 58 -4.69 -3.94 3.92
C ILE A 58 -5.50 -5.17 3.51
N LYS A 59 -6.09 -5.14 2.34
CA LYS A 59 -6.78 -6.26 1.71
C LYS A 59 -6.31 -6.41 0.27
N ASP A 60 -5.87 -7.61 -0.12
CA ASP A 60 -5.49 -7.92 -1.50
C ASP A 60 -4.55 -6.84 -2.11
N ASN A 61 -3.57 -6.36 -1.31
CA ASN A 61 -2.62 -5.30 -1.65
C ASN A 61 -3.19 -3.87 -1.77
N GLU A 62 -4.42 -3.63 -1.33
CA GLU A 62 -5.02 -2.30 -1.26
C GLU A 62 -5.17 -1.87 0.20
N VAL A 63 -4.85 -0.62 0.52
CA VAL A 63 -5.18 -0.02 1.82
C VAL A 63 -6.66 0.29 1.82
N ILE A 64 -7.41 -0.39 2.70
CA ILE A 64 -8.88 -0.25 2.78
C ILE A 64 -9.35 0.59 3.96
N ALA A 65 -8.50 0.79 4.97
CA ALA A 65 -8.76 1.65 6.13
C ALA A 65 -7.48 1.94 6.92
N GLY A 66 -7.55 2.94 7.76
CA GLY A 66 -6.49 3.37 8.67
C GLY A 66 -5.51 4.36 8.05
N GLU A 67 -4.71 4.97 8.89
CA GLU A 67 -3.59 5.83 8.49
C GLU A 67 -2.27 5.24 8.95
N SER A 68 -1.23 5.44 8.12
CA SER A 68 0.10 4.96 8.50
C SER A 68 0.60 5.66 9.76
N ALA A 69 0.93 4.87 10.76
CA ALA A 69 1.53 5.35 12.00
C ALA A 69 2.81 6.18 11.79
N LYS A 70 3.45 6.06 10.63
CA LYS A 70 4.67 6.80 10.28
C LYS A 70 4.43 8.24 9.86
N LYS A 71 3.17 8.64 9.63
CA LYS A 71 2.81 10.06 9.47
C LYS A 71 2.85 10.82 10.80
N ALA A 72 2.85 10.09 11.92
CA ALA A 72 2.82 10.72 13.24
C ALA A 72 4.12 11.51 13.52
N PRO A 73 4.01 12.73 14.06
CA PRO A 73 5.16 13.62 14.26
C PRO A 73 6.10 13.15 15.37
N THR A 74 5.65 12.27 16.25
CA THR A 74 6.45 11.77 17.39
C THR A 74 6.44 10.25 17.47
N LYS A 75 7.50 9.66 18.06
CA LYS A 75 7.57 8.21 18.32
C LYS A 75 6.41 7.70 19.17
N ILE A 76 5.95 8.51 20.13
CA ILE A 76 4.84 8.13 21.02
C ILE A 76 3.55 8.05 20.23
N GLU A 77 3.29 9.03 19.38
CA GLU A 77 2.11 9.03 18.49
C GLU A 77 2.19 7.90 17.46
N THR A 78 3.37 7.64 16.87
CA THR A 78 3.59 6.48 15.99
C THR A 78 3.13 5.18 16.68
N VAL A 79 3.53 4.96 17.94
CA VAL A 79 3.12 3.76 18.68
C VAL A 79 1.62 3.75 18.97
N LYS A 80 1.02 4.91 19.31
CA LYS A 80 -0.42 5.00 19.56
C LYS A 80 -1.23 4.67 18.30
N HIS A 81 -0.86 5.24 17.15
CA HIS A 81 -1.51 4.95 15.86
C HIS A 81 -1.34 3.48 15.46
N ALA A 82 -0.13 2.92 15.58
CA ALA A 82 0.12 1.51 15.28
C ALA A 82 -0.70 0.55 16.16
N LEU A 83 -1.09 0.98 17.36
CA LEU A 83 -1.92 0.22 18.30
C LEU A 83 -3.42 0.52 18.17
N PHE A 84 -3.84 1.41 17.26
CA PHE A 84 -5.23 1.88 17.16
C PHE A 84 -5.75 2.38 18.51
N TYR A 85 -5.05 3.35 19.08
CA TYR A 85 -5.33 3.78 20.43
C TYR A 85 -6.55 4.70 20.54
N THR A 86 -6.83 5.48 19.49
CA THR A 86 -7.98 6.39 19.45
C THR A 86 -9.27 5.68 19.06
N ASP A 87 -10.40 6.21 19.50
CA ASP A 87 -11.70 5.61 19.18
C ASP A 87 -12.07 5.81 17.71
N GLU A 88 -11.61 6.88 17.10
CA GLU A 88 -11.78 7.17 15.67
C GLU A 88 -11.12 6.09 14.81
N GLU A 89 -9.84 5.79 15.07
CA GLU A 89 -9.09 4.74 14.36
C GLU A 89 -9.75 3.38 14.52
N LYS A 90 -10.15 3.02 15.75
CA LYS A 90 -10.86 1.75 16.00
C LYS A 90 -12.15 1.66 15.21
N GLN A 91 -12.96 2.73 15.22
CA GLN A 91 -14.25 2.73 14.53
C GLN A 91 -14.09 2.59 13.02
N GLU A 92 -13.08 3.20 12.43
CA GLU A 92 -12.78 3.09 11.00
C GLU A 92 -12.48 1.64 10.61
N ILE A 93 -11.58 0.98 11.34
CA ILE A 93 -11.24 -0.43 11.12
C ILE A 93 -12.44 -1.34 11.34
N ILE A 94 -13.20 -1.13 12.42
CA ILE A 94 -14.41 -1.91 12.72
C ILE A 94 -15.49 -1.73 11.63
N LYS A 95 -15.66 -0.53 11.09
CA LYS A 95 -16.56 -0.30 9.93
C LYS A 95 -16.11 -1.12 8.72
N SER A 96 -14.81 -1.18 8.47
CA SER A 96 -14.25 -1.98 7.38
C SER A 96 -14.46 -3.48 7.62
N PHE A 97 -14.31 -3.97 8.83
CA PHE A 97 -14.63 -5.38 9.16
C PHE A 97 -16.11 -5.71 8.93
N LYS A 98 -17.03 -4.80 9.25
CA LYS A 98 -18.46 -4.97 8.97
C LYS A 98 -18.75 -5.04 7.47
N LYS A 99 -18.06 -4.20 6.69
CA LYS A 99 -18.23 -4.11 5.23
C LYS A 99 -17.67 -5.33 4.53
N TYR A 100 -16.45 -5.73 4.87
CA TYR A 100 -15.70 -6.74 4.13
C TYR A 100 -15.77 -8.14 4.74
N LYS A 101 -16.20 -8.26 6.01
CA LYS A 101 -16.40 -9.54 6.74
C LYS A 101 -15.21 -10.49 6.62
N PRO A 102 -14.00 -10.11 7.06
CA PRO A 102 -12.83 -10.96 6.98
C PRO A 102 -13.04 -12.28 7.75
N GLU A 103 -12.67 -13.40 7.17
CA GLU A 103 -12.65 -14.70 7.84
C GLU A 103 -11.36 -14.90 8.63
N SER A 104 -10.28 -14.27 8.18
CA SER A 104 -8.97 -14.34 8.80
C SER A 104 -8.21 -13.03 8.63
N ILE A 105 -7.33 -12.70 9.60
CA ILE A 105 -6.53 -11.49 9.62
C ILE A 105 -5.12 -11.84 10.10
N LEU A 106 -4.09 -11.28 9.47
CA LEU A 106 -2.69 -11.33 9.91
C LEU A 106 -2.31 -9.98 10.53
N ILE A 107 -1.89 -9.99 11.78
CA ILE A 107 -1.44 -8.81 12.51
C ILE A 107 0.09 -8.81 12.57
N LEU A 108 0.73 -7.76 12.09
CA LEU A 108 2.16 -7.55 12.22
C LEU A 108 2.48 -6.78 13.50
N GLY A 109 3.55 -7.20 14.18
CA GLY A 109 4.01 -6.51 15.39
C GLY A 109 5.47 -6.72 15.70
N THR A 110 6.00 -5.88 16.59
CA THR A 110 7.41 -5.99 17.03
C THR A 110 7.58 -6.96 18.19
N SER A 111 6.50 -7.36 18.84
CA SER A 111 6.46 -8.32 19.95
C SER A 111 5.06 -8.93 20.09
N ASP A 112 4.97 -10.06 20.79
CA ASP A 112 3.69 -10.71 21.12
C ASP A 112 2.75 -9.76 21.87
N GLY A 113 3.27 -9.01 22.83
CA GLY A 113 2.49 -8.02 23.55
C GLY A 113 1.92 -6.91 22.68
N MET A 114 2.59 -6.54 21.59
CA MET A 114 2.07 -5.55 20.63
C MET A 114 0.89 -6.11 19.84
N VAL A 115 1.03 -7.30 19.26
CA VAL A 115 -0.05 -7.91 18.45
C VAL A 115 -1.28 -8.25 19.30
N GLN A 116 -1.07 -8.70 20.54
CA GLN A 116 -2.16 -8.90 21.50
C GLN A 116 -2.91 -7.59 21.82
N LYS A 117 -2.18 -6.48 22.03
CA LYS A 117 -2.79 -5.18 22.25
C LYS A 117 -3.58 -4.68 21.04
N ILE A 118 -3.05 -4.87 19.83
CA ILE A 118 -3.77 -4.54 18.58
C ILE A 118 -5.06 -5.36 18.51
N ALA A 119 -5.00 -6.66 18.70
CA ALA A 119 -6.17 -7.52 18.68
C ALA A 119 -7.21 -7.08 19.74
N ALA A 120 -6.78 -6.83 20.97
CA ALA A 120 -7.64 -6.36 22.05
C ALA A 120 -8.28 -4.99 21.77
N ASN A 121 -7.51 -4.02 21.25
CA ASN A 121 -8.01 -2.68 20.91
C ASN A 121 -9.05 -2.70 19.79
N LEU A 122 -8.91 -3.61 18.83
CA LEU A 122 -9.86 -3.81 17.73
C LEU A 122 -10.99 -4.79 18.09
N GLY A 123 -10.93 -5.39 19.28
CA GLY A 123 -11.90 -6.38 19.74
C GLY A 123 -11.91 -7.67 18.94
N LEU A 124 -10.80 -8.03 18.39
CA LEU A 124 -10.60 -9.29 17.67
C LEU A 124 -10.44 -10.44 18.68
N PRO A 125 -10.69 -11.69 18.25
CA PRO A 125 -10.40 -12.88 19.06
C PRO A 125 -8.92 -13.00 19.42
N GLU A 126 -8.63 -13.93 20.30
CA GLU A 126 -7.25 -14.30 20.62
C GLU A 126 -6.49 -14.79 19.38
N ILE A 127 -5.20 -14.54 19.38
CA ILE A 127 -4.30 -14.98 18.31
C ILE A 127 -4.23 -16.51 18.35
N CYS A 128 -4.63 -17.14 17.23
CA CYS A 128 -4.64 -18.60 17.12
C CYS A 128 -3.29 -19.19 16.73
N ASP A 129 -2.45 -18.41 16.05
CA ASP A 129 -1.11 -18.87 15.68
C ASP A 129 -0.19 -17.68 15.44
N THR A 130 1.10 -17.83 15.78
CA THR A 130 2.13 -16.80 15.62
C THR A 130 3.30 -17.34 14.81
N THR A 131 3.63 -16.65 13.73
CA THR A 131 4.86 -16.86 12.96
C THR A 131 5.88 -15.81 13.39
N TYR A 132 7.11 -16.23 13.63
CA TYR A 132 8.19 -15.30 13.93
C TYR A 132 9.01 -15.03 12.67
N ILE A 133 9.61 -13.84 12.58
CA ILE A 133 10.46 -13.48 11.45
C ILE A 133 11.65 -14.45 11.29
N SER A 134 12.14 -15.02 12.40
CA SER A 134 13.18 -16.04 12.41
C SER A 134 12.79 -17.35 11.73
N ASP A 135 11.49 -17.62 11.60
CA ASP A 135 10.97 -18.84 10.99
C ASP A 135 10.99 -18.76 9.46
N VAL A 136 11.01 -17.54 8.92
CA VAL A 136 10.88 -17.24 7.48
C VAL A 136 12.03 -16.40 6.90
N ALA A 137 12.99 -16.01 7.72
CA ALA A 137 14.14 -15.21 7.31
C ALA A 137 15.41 -15.66 8.02
N THR A 138 16.51 -15.74 7.28
CA THR A 138 17.82 -15.99 7.87
C THR A 138 18.34 -14.78 8.65
N GLN A 139 19.30 -15.01 9.53
CA GLN A 139 19.94 -13.94 10.30
C GLN A 139 20.57 -12.88 9.38
N GLU A 140 21.22 -13.32 8.31
CA GLU A 140 21.86 -12.43 7.33
C GLU A 140 20.84 -11.54 6.61
N GLU A 141 19.69 -12.07 6.22
CA GLU A 141 18.61 -11.32 5.59
C GLU A 141 18.03 -10.27 6.55
N MET A 142 17.84 -10.64 7.83
CA MET A 142 17.34 -9.71 8.84
C MET A 142 18.34 -8.58 9.12
N GLU A 143 19.63 -8.88 9.15
CA GLU A 143 20.70 -7.87 9.31
C GLU A 143 20.80 -6.97 8.09
N THR A 144 20.67 -7.52 6.89
CA THR A 144 20.65 -6.75 5.64
C THR A 144 19.45 -5.80 5.61
N ALA A 145 18.26 -6.27 5.98
CA ALA A 145 17.06 -5.44 6.07
C ALA A 145 17.25 -4.30 7.11
N ARG A 146 17.84 -4.61 8.26
CA ARG A 146 18.14 -3.63 9.30
C ARG A 146 19.15 -2.58 8.83
N ARG A 147 20.21 -3.02 8.14
CA ARG A 147 21.23 -2.13 7.57
C ARG A 147 20.61 -1.17 6.56
N ILE A 148 19.84 -1.66 5.60
CA ILE A 148 19.15 -0.83 4.59
C ILE A 148 18.24 0.20 5.27
N ARG A 149 17.51 -0.20 6.30
CA ARG A 149 16.66 0.73 7.05
C ARG A 149 17.47 1.84 7.74
N VAL A 150 18.59 1.50 8.37
CA VAL A 150 19.42 2.46 9.10
C VAL A 150 20.20 3.37 8.14
N THR A 151 20.81 2.81 7.08
CA THR A 151 21.66 3.58 6.18
C THR A 151 20.87 4.38 5.14
N GLU A 152 19.77 3.85 4.66
CA GLU A 152 19.01 4.47 3.59
C GLU A 152 17.69 5.09 4.07
N GLY A 153 17.34 4.93 5.35
CA GLY A 153 16.07 5.40 5.91
C GLY A 153 14.83 4.81 5.26
N LYS A 154 14.97 3.62 4.66
CA LYS A 154 13.90 2.98 3.89
C LYS A 154 13.01 2.13 4.77
N HIS A 155 11.71 2.30 4.64
CA HIS A 155 10.71 1.47 5.28
C HIS A 155 9.79 0.84 4.24
N VAL A 156 9.56 -0.45 4.36
CA VAL A 156 8.69 -1.21 3.45
C VAL A 156 7.31 -1.35 4.06
N ILE A 157 6.28 -1.05 3.27
CA ILE A 157 4.88 -1.32 3.57
C ILE A 157 4.42 -2.43 2.62
N PRO A 158 3.58 -3.39 3.06
CA PRO A 158 3.19 -4.54 2.24
C PRO A 158 2.08 -4.24 1.23
N VAL A 159 2.20 -3.11 0.55
CA VAL A 159 1.31 -2.70 -0.55
C VAL A 159 2.11 -2.08 -1.70
N PRO A 160 1.58 -2.07 -2.94
CA PRO A 160 2.23 -1.44 -4.09
C PRO A 160 2.38 0.08 -3.94
N THR A 161 3.37 0.66 -4.60
CA THR A 161 3.71 2.09 -4.54
C THR A 161 2.55 3.02 -4.86
N PHE A 162 1.71 2.66 -5.83
CA PHE A 162 0.59 3.51 -6.26
C PHE A 162 -0.52 3.58 -5.21
N GLU A 163 -0.73 2.56 -4.38
CA GLU A 163 -1.73 2.59 -3.31
C GLU A 163 -1.39 3.63 -2.25
N ILE A 164 -0.11 3.73 -1.90
CA ILE A 164 0.32 4.71 -0.91
C ILE A 164 0.34 6.13 -1.46
N LYS A 165 0.55 6.32 -2.76
CA LYS A 165 0.44 7.66 -3.36
C LYS A 165 -0.94 8.28 -3.18
N LYS A 166 -2.01 7.49 -3.06
CA LYS A 166 -3.35 8.00 -2.78
C LYS A 166 -3.45 8.60 -1.38
N ASP A 167 -2.85 7.95 -0.39
CA ASP A 167 -2.93 8.38 1.01
C ASP A 167 -1.82 9.37 1.40
N PHE A 168 -0.74 9.39 0.63
CA PHE A 168 0.46 10.18 0.90
C PHE A 168 0.71 11.27 -0.14
N SER A 169 -0.32 11.72 -0.87
CA SER A 169 -0.20 12.83 -1.82
C SER A 169 0.37 14.08 -1.14
N GLY A 170 1.67 14.27 -1.24
CA GLY A 170 2.45 15.32 -0.59
C GLY A 170 3.70 14.86 0.13
N TYR A 171 3.77 13.60 0.57
CA TYR A 171 4.93 13.08 1.32
C TYR A 171 5.93 12.30 0.47
N LEU A 172 5.47 11.67 -0.61
CA LEU A 172 6.31 10.86 -1.50
C LEU A 172 6.83 11.63 -2.73
N LEU A 173 6.30 12.82 -2.99
CA LEU A 173 6.72 13.65 -4.13
C LEU A 173 7.92 14.54 -3.82
N ASP A 174 8.40 14.58 -2.58
CA ASP A 174 9.58 15.35 -2.23
C ASP A 174 10.66 14.45 -1.61
N PRO A 175 11.51 13.83 -2.44
CA PRO A 175 12.65 13.05 -1.95
C PRO A 175 13.72 13.90 -1.25
N LEU A 176 13.53 15.22 -1.12
CA LEU A 176 14.54 16.16 -0.68
C LEU A 176 14.15 17.02 0.52
N GLN A 177 12.92 17.02 1.00
CA GLN A 177 12.61 17.64 2.27
C GLN A 177 12.99 16.72 3.44
N ILE A 178 14.28 16.62 3.66
CA ILE A 178 14.83 16.31 4.97
C ILE A 178 14.33 17.42 5.89
N PHE A 179 13.41 17.11 6.79
CA PHE A 179 13.08 18.02 7.88
C PHE A 179 14.35 18.24 8.72
N LYS A 180 15.15 19.22 8.36
CA LYS A 180 16.15 19.80 9.22
C LYS A 180 15.41 20.57 10.31
N THR A 181 14.90 19.89 11.31
CA THR A 181 14.61 20.53 12.57
C THR A 181 15.94 20.93 13.17
N LYS A 182 16.25 22.22 13.15
CA LYS A 182 17.30 22.85 13.97
C LYS A 182 16.90 22.69 15.43
N GLY A 183 17.20 21.54 16.02
CA GLY A 183 17.13 21.27 17.45
C GLY A 183 18.53 20.97 17.95
N ARG A 184 19.03 21.78 18.89
CA ARG A 184 20.25 21.51 19.67
C ARG A 184 20.05 20.21 20.46
N GLY A 185 20.57 19.10 19.98
CA GLY A 185 20.57 17.82 20.67
C GLY A 185 21.13 16.73 19.76
N LYS A 186 22.12 16.02 20.26
CA LYS A 186 22.85 14.95 19.59
C LYS A 186 21.97 13.73 19.36
N ASP A 187 21.16 13.73 18.30
CA ASP A 187 20.71 12.51 17.63
C ASP A 187 20.25 12.92 16.22
N PRO A 188 20.86 12.40 15.15
CA PRO A 188 20.37 12.62 13.81
C PRO A 188 19.07 11.84 13.65
N TYR A 189 17.94 12.51 13.67
CA TYR A 189 16.67 11.94 13.21
C TYR A 189 16.84 11.54 11.75
N ILE A 190 17.03 10.26 11.51
CA ILE A 190 17.00 9.70 10.18
C ILE A 190 15.53 9.73 9.73
N SER A 191 15.22 10.59 8.77
CA SER A 191 13.92 10.60 8.10
C SER A 191 13.73 9.25 7.42
N GLU A 192 12.81 8.44 7.94
CA GLU A 192 12.50 7.14 7.33
C GLU A 192 11.77 7.39 6.01
N LYS A 193 12.38 7.00 4.89
CA LYS A 193 11.73 6.96 3.57
C LYS A 193 10.89 5.69 3.48
N SER A 194 9.60 5.82 3.25
CA SER A 194 8.76 4.65 2.99
C SER A 194 9.01 4.15 1.58
N ILE A 195 9.50 2.94 1.44
CA ILE A 195 9.59 2.21 0.18
C ILE A 195 8.53 1.14 0.15
N ILE A 196 7.83 1.15 -0.94
CA ILE A 196 6.75 0.24 -1.21
C ILE A 196 7.24 -0.80 -2.19
N ARG A 197 6.94 -2.04 -1.93
CA ARG A 197 7.41 -3.13 -2.74
C ARG A 197 6.27 -3.80 -3.49
N PRO A 198 6.44 -4.02 -4.81
CA PRO A 198 5.47 -4.79 -5.57
C PRO A 198 5.32 -6.20 -5.02
N THR A 199 4.12 -6.72 -5.07
CA THR A 199 3.71 -8.02 -4.52
C THR A 199 4.53 -9.21 -5.01
N PHE A 200 5.10 -9.10 -6.21
CA PHE A 200 5.83 -10.21 -6.83
C PHE A 200 7.29 -10.34 -6.39
N SER A 201 7.80 -9.43 -5.60
CA SER A 201 9.21 -9.52 -5.16
C SER A 201 9.49 -10.66 -4.19
N TYR A 202 8.45 -11.34 -3.70
CA TYR A 202 8.57 -12.51 -2.84
C TYR A 202 8.76 -13.83 -3.59
N MET A 203 8.34 -13.87 -4.84
CA MET A 203 8.34 -15.10 -5.64
C MET A 203 9.52 -15.18 -6.62
N GLY A 204 10.56 -14.36 -6.43
CA GLY A 204 11.70 -14.26 -7.32
C GLY A 204 11.72 -12.98 -8.17
N LYS A 205 12.58 -12.91 -9.16
CA LYS A 205 12.57 -11.81 -10.13
C LYS A 205 11.40 -11.99 -11.09
N PHE A 206 10.39 -11.16 -10.97
CA PHE A 206 9.39 -11.01 -12.00
C PHE A 206 9.79 -9.85 -12.92
N THR A 207 9.78 -10.11 -14.21
CA THR A 207 9.83 -9.08 -15.22
C THR A 207 8.52 -9.11 -15.99
N ILE A 208 7.82 -7.99 -16.02
CA ILE A 208 6.65 -7.83 -16.87
C ILE A 208 7.17 -7.38 -18.23
N SER A 209 6.87 -8.14 -19.27
CA SER A 209 7.26 -7.81 -20.63
C SER A 209 6.59 -6.51 -21.09
N ASP A 210 7.30 -5.68 -21.85
CA ASP A 210 6.76 -4.48 -22.48
C ASP A 210 5.50 -4.78 -23.32
N THR A 211 5.39 -6.00 -23.85
CA THR A 211 4.24 -6.48 -24.60
C THR A 211 2.96 -6.45 -23.77
N VAL A 212 3.04 -6.76 -22.46
CA VAL A 212 1.88 -6.73 -21.56
C VAL A 212 1.34 -5.30 -21.43
N PHE A 213 2.22 -4.31 -21.21
CA PHE A 213 1.81 -2.91 -21.15
C PHE A 213 1.18 -2.44 -22.46
N ARG A 214 1.76 -2.83 -23.59
CA ARG A 214 1.20 -2.52 -24.92
C ARG A 214 -0.20 -3.08 -25.09
N GLN A 215 -0.41 -4.35 -24.77
CA GLN A 215 -1.71 -5.01 -24.88
C GLN A 215 -2.75 -4.37 -23.97
N ILE A 216 -2.39 -3.99 -22.72
CA ILE A 216 -3.30 -3.29 -21.81
C ILE A 216 -3.70 -1.93 -22.40
N ILE A 217 -2.73 -1.14 -22.88
CA ILE A 217 -2.97 0.18 -23.46
C ILE A 217 -3.84 0.06 -24.73
N GLU A 218 -3.56 -0.87 -25.62
CA GLU A 218 -4.33 -1.12 -26.83
C GLU A 218 -5.76 -1.53 -26.52
N TYR A 219 -5.94 -2.42 -25.52
CA TYR A 219 -7.27 -2.83 -25.07
C TYR A 219 -8.06 -1.65 -24.49
N LEU A 220 -7.45 -0.83 -23.64
CA LEU A 220 -8.12 0.33 -23.06
C LEU A 220 -8.44 1.39 -24.11
N ALA A 221 -7.53 1.63 -25.05
CA ALA A 221 -7.76 2.53 -26.17
C ALA A 221 -8.91 2.07 -27.06
N SER A 222 -9.04 0.77 -27.33
CA SER A 222 -10.15 0.19 -28.11
C SER A 222 -11.53 0.35 -27.44
N LYS A 223 -11.57 0.63 -26.14
CA LYS A 223 -12.79 0.91 -25.37
C LYS A 223 -13.10 2.41 -25.22
N THR A 224 -12.24 3.26 -25.76
CA THR A 224 -12.34 4.71 -25.64
C THR A 224 -12.79 5.29 -26.98
N ILE A 225 -13.98 5.88 -27.01
CA ILE A 225 -14.66 6.32 -28.25
C ILE A 225 -13.87 7.41 -28.94
N GLU A 226 -13.19 8.28 -28.18
CA GLU A 226 -12.41 9.42 -28.68
C GLU A 226 -11.12 8.99 -29.39
N ILE A 227 -10.64 7.74 -29.15
CA ILE A 227 -9.45 7.21 -29.76
C ILE A 227 -9.82 6.33 -30.96
N HIS A 228 -9.46 6.81 -32.16
CA HIS A 228 -9.70 6.06 -33.40
C HIS A 228 -8.67 4.93 -33.57
N LYS A 229 -7.39 5.22 -33.35
CA LYS A 229 -6.30 4.27 -33.58
C LYS A 229 -5.08 4.62 -32.72
N VAL A 230 -4.46 3.58 -32.17
CA VAL A 230 -3.11 3.66 -31.59
C VAL A 230 -2.08 3.47 -32.69
N GLN A 231 -1.15 4.40 -32.83
CA GLN A 231 -0.11 4.35 -33.87
C GLN A 231 1.20 3.81 -33.36
N LYS A 232 1.59 4.19 -32.12
CA LYS A 232 2.85 3.85 -31.52
C LYS A 232 2.73 3.76 -30.01
N ILE A 233 3.38 2.77 -29.42
CA ILE A 233 3.57 2.65 -27.98
C ILE A 233 5.03 2.38 -27.71
N ARG A 234 5.63 3.14 -26.80
CA ARG A 234 6.94 2.85 -26.18
C ARG A 234 6.75 2.65 -24.69
N VAL A 235 7.48 1.71 -24.16
CA VAL A 235 7.48 1.30 -22.76
C VAL A 235 8.92 1.29 -22.31
N ASP A 236 9.24 2.13 -21.32
CA ASP A 236 10.54 2.13 -20.66
C ASP A 236 10.34 1.62 -19.23
N ASN A 237 10.80 0.39 -19.00
CA ASN A 237 10.61 -0.33 -17.74
C ASN A 237 11.88 -0.27 -16.90
N PHE A 238 11.80 0.30 -15.70
CA PHE A 238 12.93 0.50 -14.77
C PHE A 238 12.90 -0.46 -13.57
N GLY A 239 12.07 -1.50 -13.62
CA GLY A 239 11.94 -2.48 -12.54
C GLY A 239 11.08 -2.05 -11.35
N GLU A 240 11.13 -0.79 -10.92
CA GLU A 240 10.27 -0.24 -9.85
C GLU A 240 9.15 0.65 -10.40
N GLY A 241 9.23 1.04 -11.66
CA GLY A 241 8.27 1.89 -12.34
C GLY A 241 8.36 1.76 -13.84
N VAL A 242 7.38 2.33 -14.53
CA VAL A 242 7.30 2.33 -15.99
C VAL A 242 6.99 3.74 -16.49
N LYS A 243 7.68 4.14 -17.56
CA LYS A 243 7.33 5.31 -18.36
C LYS A 243 6.69 4.85 -19.65
N LEU A 244 5.58 5.47 -19.99
CA LEU A 244 4.77 5.12 -21.14
C LEU A 244 4.69 6.30 -22.09
N TYR A 245 4.86 6.04 -23.35
CA TYR A 245 4.64 6.98 -24.43
C TYR A 245 3.74 6.34 -25.47
N MET A 246 2.70 7.07 -25.94
CA MET A 246 1.87 6.61 -27.04
C MET A 246 1.49 7.73 -27.99
N GLU A 247 1.33 7.38 -29.26
CA GLU A 247 0.75 8.22 -30.29
C GLU A 247 -0.61 7.66 -30.68
N VAL A 248 -1.61 8.52 -30.69
CA VAL A 248 -2.99 8.14 -31.04
C VAL A 248 -3.55 9.04 -32.12
N THR A 249 -4.42 8.47 -32.94
CA THR A 249 -5.30 9.24 -33.80
C THR A 249 -6.63 9.39 -33.09
N VAL A 250 -7.12 10.61 -32.97
CA VAL A 250 -8.39 10.92 -32.29
C VAL A 250 -9.51 11.17 -33.29
N VAL A 251 -10.73 10.90 -32.88
CA VAL A 251 -11.93 11.14 -33.69
C VAL A 251 -12.24 12.63 -33.71
N TYR A 252 -12.59 13.16 -34.87
CA TYR A 252 -13.00 14.56 -35.01
C TYR A 252 -14.35 14.80 -34.31
N GLY A 253 -14.48 15.96 -33.66
CA GLY A 253 -15.73 16.35 -32.98
C GLY A 253 -15.72 16.22 -31.47
N PHE A 254 -14.70 15.61 -30.87
CA PHE A 254 -14.53 15.54 -29.43
C PHE A 254 -13.53 16.56 -28.90
N ASN A 255 -13.66 16.93 -27.62
CA ASN A 255 -12.63 17.71 -26.95
C ASN A 255 -11.40 16.82 -26.71
N VAL A 256 -10.36 17.01 -27.52
CA VAL A 256 -9.15 16.18 -27.52
C VAL A 256 -8.44 16.23 -26.16
N VAL A 257 -8.39 17.39 -25.53
CA VAL A 257 -7.65 17.57 -24.26
C VAL A 257 -8.33 16.82 -23.14
N ASP A 258 -9.63 16.95 -23.00
CA ASP A 258 -10.41 16.29 -21.94
C ASP A 258 -10.43 14.79 -22.15
N GLY A 259 -10.71 14.31 -23.36
CA GLY A 259 -10.74 12.90 -23.70
C GLY A 259 -9.39 12.20 -23.47
N ILE A 260 -8.27 12.83 -23.86
CA ILE A 260 -6.94 12.28 -23.61
C ILE A 260 -6.59 12.28 -22.12
N ASN A 261 -6.96 13.31 -21.37
CA ASN A 261 -6.69 13.35 -19.93
C ASN A 261 -7.50 12.29 -19.17
N GLU A 262 -8.77 12.09 -19.52
CA GLU A 262 -9.59 11.03 -18.96
C GLU A 262 -9.03 9.65 -19.28
N PHE A 263 -8.67 9.43 -20.54
CA PHE A 263 -8.01 8.19 -20.95
C PHE A 263 -6.72 7.94 -20.17
N LYS A 264 -5.83 8.94 -20.05
CA LYS A 264 -4.58 8.83 -19.28
C LYS A 264 -4.83 8.42 -17.84
N ALA A 265 -5.79 9.07 -17.17
CA ALA A 265 -6.11 8.79 -15.78
C ALA A 265 -6.63 7.34 -15.60
N LYS A 266 -7.53 6.92 -16.49
CA LYS A 266 -8.10 5.56 -16.49
C LYS A 266 -7.04 4.51 -16.80
N ALA A 267 -6.25 4.73 -17.86
CA ALA A 267 -5.23 3.78 -18.27
C ALA A 267 -4.13 3.62 -17.22
N LYS A 268 -3.67 4.73 -16.62
CA LYS A 268 -2.71 4.69 -15.52
C LYS A 268 -3.23 3.83 -14.38
N LYS A 269 -4.46 4.06 -13.92
CA LYS A 269 -5.07 3.31 -12.82
C LYS A 269 -5.19 1.82 -13.12
N GLU A 270 -5.61 1.45 -14.32
CA GLU A 270 -5.76 0.04 -14.70
C GLU A 270 -4.40 -0.66 -14.88
N ILE A 271 -3.41 0.01 -15.47
CA ILE A 271 -2.06 -0.54 -15.61
C ILE A 271 -1.46 -0.78 -14.21
N GLU A 272 -1.49 0.21 -13.32
CA GLU A 272 -0.99 0.08 -11.96
C GLU A 272 -1.69 -1.05 -11.20
N LYS A 273 -3.01 -1.18 -11.37
CA LYS A 273 -3.81 -2.25 -10.75
C LYS A 273 -3.43 -3.63 -11.26
N LEU A 274 -3.28 -3.80 -12.57
CA LEU A 274 -3.01 -5.10 -13.20
C LEU A 274 -1.56 -5.56 -13.04
N THR A 275 -0.62 -4.59 -13.04
CA THR A 275 0.81 -4.90 -13.04
C THR A 275 1.47 -4.70 -11.68
N ALA A 276 0.80 -4.02 -10.75
CA ALA A 276 1.32 -3.51 -9.50
C ALA A 276 2.63 -2.68 -9.67
N MET A 277 2.89 -2.18 -10.90
CA MET A 277 4.01 -1.29 -11.19
C MET A 277 3.54 0.16 -11.20
N ASN A 278 4.40 1.04 -10.70
CA ASN A 278 4.11 2.46 -10.69
C ASN A 278 4.28 3.06 -12.09
N VAL A 279 3.26 3.72 -12.62
CA VAL A 279 3.38 4.52 -13.86
C VAL A 279 3.88 5.91 -13.48
N GLU A 280 5.18 6.14 -13.66
CA GLU A 280 5.82 7.42 -13.31
C GLU A 280 5.42 8.53 -14.27
N GLU A 281 5.39 8.22 -15.56
CA GLU A 281 5.08 9.15 -16.62
C GLU A 281 4.23 8.46 -17.68
N PHE A 282 3.19 9.14 -18.16
CA PHE A 282 2.40 8.70 -19.29
C PHE A 282 2.19 9.86 -20.25
N GLU A 283 2.96 9.87 -21.32
CA GLU A 283 2.85 10.85 -22.40
C GLU A 283 1.95 10.30 -23.51
N VAL A 284 0.95 11.10 -23.91
CA VAL A 284 0.06 10.76 -25.02
C VAL A 284 0.09 11.92 -26.03
N VAL A 285 0.50 11.60 -27.26
CA VAL A 285 0.53 12.52 -28.38
C VAL A 285 -0.68 12.25 -29.27
N ALA A 286 -1.61 13.19 -29.29
CA ALA A 286 -2.79 13.11 -30.14
C ALA A 286 -2.50 13.68 -31.52
N LYS A 287 -2.84 12.91 -32.56
CA LYS A 287 -2.85 13.35 -33.96
C LYS A 287 -4.30 13.40 -34.42
N LEU A 288 -4.72 14.51 -34.99
CA LEU A 288 -6.07 14.62 -35.57
C LEU A 288 -6.18 13.71 -36.78
N SER A 289 -7.24 12.90 -36.83
CA SER A 289 -7.61 12.23 -38.07
C SER A 289 -8.45 13.17 -38.94
N LEU A 290 -7.98 13.46 -40.13
CA LEU A 290 -8.74 14.14 -41.18
C LEU A 290 -9.68 13.18 -41.95
N ILE A 291 -9.77 11.95 -41.53
CA ILE A 291 -10.75 11.01 -42.07
C ILE A 291 -12.06 11.20 -41.30
N HIS A 292 -12.80 12.07 -41.65
CA HIS A 292 -13.90 12.34 -42.25
C HIS A 292 -14.84 11.27 -42.67
N ILE A 293 -15.86 11.18 -42.08
CA ILE A 293 -17.09 11.65 -42.70
C ILE A 293 -17.09 11.51 -44.20
N SER A 294 -17.39 10.36 -44.62
CA SER A 294 -18.17 10.16 -45.83
C SER A 294 -19.36 9.29 -45.43
N GLU A 295 -20.47 10.02 -45.24
CA GLU A 295 -21.87 9.67 -45.48
C GLU A 295 -22.33 8.27 -45.17
#